data_955d30048713754f601ba7884d0cb2f3
#
_entry.id   955d30048713754f601ba7884d0cb2f3
#
_cell.length_a   1.000
_cell.length_b   1.000
_cell.length_c   1.000
_cell.angle_alpha   90.00
_cell.angle_beta   90.00
_cell.angle_gamma   90.00
#
_symmetry.space_group_name_H-M   'P 1'
#
loop_
_entity.id
_entity.type
_entity.pdbx_description
1 polymer ?
#
loop_
_entity_poly.entity_id
_entity_poly.type
_entity_poly.pdbx_seq_one_letter_code
_entity_poly.pdbx_strand_id
1 'polypeptide(L)'
;MPVLGKGDPMQVNYPIISADSHIAEAPNAYVDYIDPKWRHVAPHVVETEDRGDVYVIDGMKRTIQMGLIAAAGQAPEDLNPQAKWDELPLSGWDSDYRLKDQDKDGVSAEVIYPSVGMVLCNHPDADYKKASMDAYNRWISDYCSVDRDRLLPIAQTPLRSVEEGIAELEVMKANGMRGVMMPGNPATDFDYDDPRWDPFWKAAIDLKLPLSWHILTAKESGKPRGPKANSFMTIIRANQDIMGTLVFGGVFERNPNLRVVCVEADAGWVPHYMYRMDHAYKRHRYWLPPGQELSKLPSEYFREHIYTTFQDDWIAFKMVEHVNHERLLWANDFPHSDSTWPWSQEMLDEHAASLTVCRQRTYCATTRLSSTKLTSPLCQWAEIAWRRQSDWNYLWV
;
A
#
# COMPACT_ATOMS: atom_id res chain seq x y z
N MET A 1 -18.44 -37.82 11.28
CA MET A 1 -17.66 -37.01 10.31
C MET A 1 -16.20 -37.38 10.48
N PRO A 2 -15.49 -37.79 9.45
CA PRO A 2 -14.06 -38.10 9.60
C PRO A 2 -13.29 -36.82 9.89
N VAL A 3 -12.48 -36.85 10.93
CA VAL A 3 -11.50 -35.80 11.28
C VAL A 3 -10.47 -35.83 10.15
N LEU A 4 -10.44 -34.75 9.34
CA LEU A 4 -9.37 -34.53 8.38
C LEU A 4 -8.07 -34.39 9.17
N GLY A 5 -7.10 -35.26 8.90
CA GLY A 5 -5.79 -35.21 9.51
C GLY A 5 -5.15 -33.84 9.25
N LYS A 6 -4.48 -33.29 10.28
CA LYS A 6 -3.61 -32.14 10.13
C LYS A 6 -2.60 -32.47 9.06
N GLY A 7 -2.66 -31.77 7.92
CA GLY A 7 -1.60 -31.81 6.92
C GLY A 7 -0.29 -31.35 7.58
N ASP A 8 0.84 -31.85 7.10
CA ASP A 8 2.14 -31.38 7.55
C ASP A 8 2.22 -29.86 7.34
N PRO A 9 2.80 -29.12 8.30
CA PRO A 9 2.95 -27.68 8.18
C PRO A 9 3.71 -27.37 6.88
N MET A 10 3.24 -26.34 6.19
CA MET A 10 3.82 -25.91 4.92
C MET A 10 5.25 -25.44 5.17
N GLN A 11 6.26 -26.24 4.79
CA GLN A 11 7.63 -25.73 4.71
C GLN A 11 7.70 -24.76 3.51
N VAL A 12 7.43 -23.49 3.76
CA VAL A 12 7.56 -22.42 2.76
C VAL A 12 9.03 -22.12 2.55
N ASN A 13 9.65 -22.76 1.59
CA ASN A 13 11.03 -22.47 1.16
C ASN A 13 11.07 -21.35 0.11
N TYR A 14 10.22 -20.31 0.25
CA TYR A 14 10.15 -19.21 -0.71
C TYR A 14 10.29 -17.88 0.00
N PRO A 15 10.88 -16.86 -0.67
CA PRO A 15 10.87 -15.51 -0.12
C PRO A 15 9.42 -15.03 0.00
N ILE A 16 9.04 -14.56 1.18
CA ILE A 16 7.78 -13.88 1.45
C ILE A 16 8.05 -12.39 1.43
N ILE A 17 7.25 -11.66 0.67
CA ILE A 17 7.37 -10.20 0.55
C ILE A 17 6.09 -9.58 1.10
N SER A 18 6.22 -8.69 2.07
CA SER A 18 5.12 -7.83 2.49
C SER A 18 4.93 -6.72 1.46
N ALA A 19 3.74 -6.65 0.87
CA ALA A 19 3.40 -5.64 -0.14
C ALA A 19 2.93 -4.32 0.48
N ASP A 20 2.84 -4.27 1.80
CA ASP A 20 2.43 -3.11 2.57
C ASP A 20 3.01 -3.23 3.98
N SER A 21 3.97 -2.41 4.25
CA SER A 21 4.61 -2.20 5.55
C SER A 21 4.87 -0.72 5.70
N HIS A 22 5.12 -0.26 6.91
CA HIS A 22 5.26 1.14 7.21
C HIS A 22 6.61 1.49 7.83
N ILE A 23 6.88 2.77 7.90
CA ILE A 23 7.97 3.35 8.64
C ILE A 23 7.41 4.29 9.72
N ALA A 24 7.92 4.22 10.93
CA ALA A 24 7.74 5.28 11.90
C ALA A 24 8.78 6.36 11.56
N GLU A 25 8.35 7.43 10.89
CA GLU A 25 9.31 8.48 10.49
C GLU A 25 10.04 9.01 11.72
N ALA A 26 11.38 8.89 11.73
CA ALA A 26 12.20 9.35 12.84
C ALA A 26 11.96 10.84 13.15
N PRO A 27 12.15 11.32 14.38
CA PRO A 27 11.86 12.70 14.77
C PRO A 27 12.48 13.77 13.87
N ASN A 28 13.62 13.45 13.24
CA ASN A 28 14.36 14.33 12.34
C ASN A 28 14.12 14.05 10.85
N ALA A 29 13.30 13.06 10.52
CA ALA A 29 13.08 12.60 9.14
C ALA A 29 12.67 13.72 8.17
N TYR A 30 11.86 14.67 8.63
CA TYR A 30 11.47 15.83 7.84
C TYR A 30 12.39 17.02 8.06
N VAL A 31 12.74 17.32 9.31
CA VAL A 31 13.50 18.54 9.69
C VAL A 31 14.84 18.61 9.03
N ASP A 32 15.55 17.48 8.91
CA ASP A 32 16.91 17.45 8.34
C ASP A 32 16.91 17.46 6.81
N TYR A 33 15.82 16.98 6.19
CA TYR A 33 15.74 16.80 4.74
C TYR A 33 14.90 17.86 4.01
N ILE A 34 14.12 18.67 4.73
CA ILE A 34 13.26 19.69 4.13
C ILE A 34 14.09 20.89 3.64
N ASP A 35 13.59 21.57 2.61
CA ASP A 35 14.17 22.87 2.17
C ASP A 35 14.30 23.82 3.36
N PRO A 36 15.45 24.47 3.56
CA PRO A 36 15.71 25.35 4.72
C PRO A 36 14.63 26.40 5.01
N LYS A 37 13.95 26.90 3.99
CA LYS A 37 12.86 27.88 4.16
C LYS A 37 11.66 27.33 4.91
N TRP A 38 11.43 25.99 4.88
CA TRP A 38 10.33 25.31 5.55
C TRP A 38 10.73 24.66 6.89
N ARG A 39 12.02 24.66 7.23
CA ARG A 39 12.53 23.92 8.40
C ARG A 39 11.85 24.29 9.71
N HIS A 40 11.48 25.54 9.89
CA HIS A 40 10.84 26.05 11.11
C HIS A 40 9.40 25.57 11.32
N VAL A 41 8.77 25.02 10.31
CA VAL A 41 7.40 24.46 10.32
C VAL A 41 7.36 23.00 9.83
N ALA A 42 8.51 22.37 9.64
CA ALA A 42 8.59 20.98 9.19
C ALA A 42 7.80 20.05 10.13
N PRO A 43 7.22 18.97 9.62
CA PRO A 43 6.65 17.94 10.48
C PRO A 43 7.70 17.44 11.49
N HIS A 44 7.34 17.33 12.77
CA HIS A 44 8.26 16.96 13.83
C HIS A 44 7.55 16.33 15.03
N VAL A 45 8.30 15.67 15.88
CA VAL A 45 7.80 15.05 17.12
C VAL A 45 7.75 16.09 18.23
N VAL A 46 6.66 16.09 18.98
CA VAL A 46 6.46 16.90 20.18
C VAL A 46 6.09 16.00 21.34
N GLU A 47 6.78 16.17 22.45
CA GLU A 47 6.44 15.52 23.71
C GLU A 47 5.20 16.16 24.33
N THR A 48 4.23 15.35 24.75
CA THR A 48 3.01 15.81 25.43
C THR A 48 2.83 15.09 26.77
N GLU A 49 2.17 15.76 27.72
CA GLU A 49 1.94 15.18 29.06
C GLU A 49 0.86 14.11 29.06
N ASP A 50 -0.14 14.23 28.15
CA ASP A 50 -1.37 13.42 28.18
C ASP A 50 -1.55 12.48 26.99
N ARG A 51 -0.71 12.59 25.94
CA ARG A 51 -0.84 11.80 24.70
C ARG A 51 0.45 11.09 24.27
N GLY A 52 1.48 11.10 25.12
CA GLY A 52 2.81 10.59 24.75
C GLY A 52 3.51 11.48 23.73
N ASP A 53 4.39 10.90 22.91
CA ASP A 53 5.03 11.62 21.83
C ASP A 53 4.18 11.56 20.57
N VAL A 54 3.96 12.72 19.99
CA VAL A 54 3.07 12.88 18.83
C VAL A 54 3.80 13.58 17.69
N TYR A 55 3.55 13.15 16.47
CA TYR A 55 3.93 13.90 15.29
C TYR A 55 2.96 15.05 15.05
N VAL A 56 3.51 16.25 14.86
CA VAL A 56 2.78 17.48 14.55
C VAL A 56 3.10 17.88 13.12
N ILE A 57 2.05 18.23 12.36
CA ILE A 57 2.14 18.79 11.02
C ILE A 57 1.57 20.21 11.11
N ASP A 58 2.38 21.22 10.84
CA ASP A 58 1.95 22.61 10.93
C ASP A 58 0.70 22.86 10.07
N GLY A 59 -0.23 23.66 10.59
CA GLY A 59 -1.52 23.92 9.92
C GLY A 59 -2.57 22.79 10.03
N MET A 60 -2.23 21.61 10.57
CA MET A 60 -3.17 20.51 10.81
C MET A 60 -3.54 20.41 12.30
N LYS A 61 -4.83 20.19 12.58
CA LYS A 61 -5.32 19.97 13.96
C LYS A 61 -5.05 18.55 14.46
N ARG A 62 -4.96 17.60 13.53
CA ARG A 62 -4.74 16.19 13.85
C ARG A 62 -3.26 15.96 14.13
N THR A 63 -2.96 15.38 15.28
CA THR A 63 -1.63 14.85 15.62
C THR A 63 -1.63 13.34 15.47
N ILE A 64 -0.46 12.74 15.31
CA ILE A 64 -0.29 11.30 15.12
C ILE A 64 0.43 10.75 16.35
N GLN A 65 -0.21 9.85 17.08
CA GLN A 65 0.34 9.21 18.27
C GLN A 65 1.32 8.11 17.85
N MET A 66 2.58 8.27 18.20
CA MET A 66 3.63 7.34 17.76
C MET A 66 3.53 5.97 18.43
N GLY A 67 2.93 5.90 19.61
CA GLY A 67 2.71 4.63 20.33
C GLY A 67 1.80 3.62 19.63
N LEU A 68 1.03 4.03 18.58
CA LEU A 68 0.26 3.10 17.73
C LEU A 68 0.93 2.82 16.39
N ILE A 69 1.86 3.70 15.98
CA ILE A 69 2.61 3.57 14.73
C ILE A 69 3.72 2.52 14.85
N ALA A 70 4.31 2.37 16.02
CA ALA A 70 5.37 1.39 16.28
C ALA A 70 4.96 0.47 17.43
N ALA A 71 3.96 -0.37 17.20
CA ALA A 71 3.35 -1.24 18.24
C ALA A 71 3.17 -2.70 17.78
N ALA A 72 3.79 -3.12 16.68
CA ALA A 72 3.70 -4.49 16.19
C ALA A 72 4.09 -5.52 17.28
N GLY A 73 3.33 -6.60 17.37
CA GLY A 73 3.55 -7.70 18.30
C GLY A 73 3.08 -7.45 19.73
N GLN A 74 2.52 -6.27 20.03
CA GLN A 74 1.88 -6.01 21.33
C GLN A 74 0.50 -6.67 21.38
N ALA A 75 0.12 -7.21 22.56
CA ALA A 75 -1.24 -7.66 22.77
C ALA A 75 -2.20 -6.46 22.80
N PRO A 76 -3.48 -6.62 22.36
CA PRO A 76 -4.42 -5.51 22.33
C PRO A 76 -4.59 -4.75 23.66
N GLU A 77 -4.53 -5.46 24.78
CA GLU A 77 -4.61 -4.90 26.13
C GLU A 77 -3.34 -4.12 26.55
N ASP A 78 -2.21 -4.37 25.90
CA ASP A 78 -0.92 -3.74 26.20
C ASP A 78 -0.62 -2.55 25.28
N LEU A 79 -1.47 -2.29 24.26
CA LEU A 79 -1.31 -1.18 23.34
C LEU A 79 -1.30 0.16 24.10
N ASN A 80 -0.19 0.87 24.00
CA ASN A 80 0.00 2.17 24.65
C ASN A 80 0.08 3.32 23.64
N PRO A 81 -1.05 3.95 23.29
CA PRO A 81 -1.03 5.10 22.37
C PRO A 81 -0.28 6.32 22.94
N GLN A 82 0.00 6.34 24.25
CA GLN A 82 0.71 7.42 24.96
C GLN A 82 2.19 7.11 25.16
N ALA A 83 2.76 6.13 24.47
CA ALA A 83 4.17 5.78 24.57
C ALA A 83 5.07 6.97 24.18
N LYS A 84 6.20 7.07 24.86
CA LYS A 84 7.28 7.98 24.52
C LYS A 84 8.13 7.40 23.41
N TRP A 85 8.85 8.26 22.67
CA TRP A 85 9.67 7.83 21.55
C TRP A 85 10.74 6.80 21.95
N ASP A 86 11.36 6.96 23.09
CA ASP A 86 12.39 6.08 23.62
C ASP A 86 11.86 4.74 24.14
N GLU A 87 10.54 4.60 24.30
CA GLU A 87 9.85 3.35 24.64
C GLU A 87 9.50 2.51 23.39
N LEU A 88 9.56 3.11 22.18
CA LEU A 88 9.14 2.45 20.96
C LEU A 88 10.22 1.50 20.44
N PRO A 89 9.83 0.37 19.77
CA PRO A 89 10.77 -0.54 19.14
C PRO A 89 11.63 0.15 18.06
N LEU A 90 12.96 0.01 18.15
CA LEU A 90 13.91 0.62 17.21
C LEU A 90 13.66 0.22 15.76
N SER A 91 13.17 -0.98 15.51
CA SER A 91 12.86 -1.50 14.18
C SER A 91 11.77 -0.70 13.43
N GLY A 92 11.04 0.17 14.14
CA GLY A 92 10.12 1.13 13.53
C GLY A 92 10.83 2.16 12.65
N TRP A 93 12.07 2.54 12.95
CA TRP A 93 12.80 3.61 12.23
C TRP A 93 14.31 3.37 12.04
N ASP A 94 14.86 2.27 12.56
CA ASP A 94 16.26 1.88 12.36
C ASP A 94 16.33 0.69 11.43
N SER A 95 17.04 0.83 10.31
CA SER A 95 17.09 -0.18 9.24
C SER A 95 17.79 -1.47 9.67
N ASP A 96 18.81 -1.41 10.53
CA ASP A 96 19.53 -2.60 11.00
C ASP A 96 18.66 -3.45 11.94
N TYR A 97 17.83 -2.80 12.77
CA TYR A 97 16.85 -3.48 13.61
C TYR A 97 15.69 -3.99 12.79
N ARG A 98 15.27 -3.24 11.75
CA ARG A 98 14.20 -3.65 10.82
C ARG A 98 14.54 -4.96 10.12
N LEU A 99 15.75 -5.08 9.60
CA LEU A 99 16.21 -6.30 8.91
C LEU A 99 16.19 -7.53 9.83
N LYS A 100 16.52 -7.35 11.13
CA LYS A 100 16.44 -8.43 12.14
C LYS A 100 14.99 -8.85 12.41
N ASP A 101 14.07 -7.90 12.44
CA ASP A 101 12.65 -8.20 12.66
C ASP A 101 12.01 -8.82 11.42
N GLN A 102 12.44 -8.45 10.20
CA GLN A 102 12.09 -9.20 8.99
C GLN A 102 12.55 -10.67 9.07
N ASP A 103 13.81 -10.89 9.49
CA ASP A 103 14.36 -12.25 9.65
C ASP A 103 13.55 -13.06 10.68
N LYS A 104 13.14 -12.44 11.79
CA LYS A 104 12.34 -13.08 12.84
C LYS A 104 10.97 -13.50 12.35
N ASP A 105 10.32 -12.69 11.52
CA ASP A 105 8.99 -12.95 10.95
C ASP A 105 9.06 -13.83 9.66
N GLY A 106 10.28 -14.13 9.17
CA GLY A 106 10.49 -14.86 7.92
C GLY A 106 10.12 -14.07 6.66
N VAL A 107 10.06 -12.74 6.77
CA VAL A 107 9.80 -11.83 5.66
C VAL A 107 11.10 -11.47 4.95
N SER A 108 11.16 -11.69 3.64
CA SER A 108 12.38 -11.49 2.85
C SER A 108 12.56 -10.05 2.40
N ALA A 109 11.46 -9.33 2.15
CA ALA A 109 11.48 -7.92 1.76
C ALA A 109 10.14 -7.27 2.12
N GLU A 110 10.14 -5.95 2.23
CA GLU A 110 8.96 -5.15 2.56
C GLU A 110 8.86 -3.92 1.65
N VAL A 111 7.66 -3.69 1.12
CA VAL A 111 7.28 -2.44 0.46
C VAL A 111 6.93 -1.44 1.56
N ILE A 112 7.70 -0.35 1.68
CA ILE A 112 7.64 0.55 2.84
C ILE A 112 6.93 1.84 2.49
N TYR A 113 5.78 2.04 3.10
CA TYR A 113 4.94 3.24 3.02
C TYR A 113 5.23 4.20 4.19
N PRO A 114 4.95 5.50 4.02
CA PRO A 114 4.99 6.45 5.14
C PRO A 114 3.79 6.27 6.07
N SER A 115 3.95 6.51 7.37
CA SER A 115 2.85 6.60 8.33
C SER A 115 2.35 8.04 8.50
N VAL A 116 3.25 8.97 8.82
CA VAL A 116 2.94 10.41 8.91
C VAL A 116 2.53 10.98 7.56
N GLY A 117 3.19 10.51 6.50
CA GLY A 117 2.92 10.93 5.13
C GLY A 117 1.51 10.64 4.65
N MET A 118 0.82 9.62 5.15
CA MET A 118 -0.61 9.39 4.84
C MET A 118 -1.47 10.58 5.26
N VAL A 119 -1.25 11.06 6.48
CA VAL A 119 -1.99 12.21 7.03
C VAL A 119 -1.63 13.49 6.29
N LEU A 120 -0.34 13.64 5.93
CA LEU A 120 0.18 14.78 5.16
C LEU A 120 -0.51 14.94 3.80
N CYS A 121 -0.98 13.88 3.17
CA CYS A 121 -1.77 13.92 1.92
C CYS A 121 -2.98 14.87 2.03
N ASN A 122 -3.53 15.04 3.23
CA ASN A 122 -4.70 15.87 3.49
C ASN A 122 -4.38 17.34 3.83
N HIS A 123 -3.10 17.73 3.83
CA HIS A 123 -2.71 19.11 4.13
C HIS A 123 -3.26 20.09 3.08
N PRO A 124 -3.86 21.22 3.50
CA PRO A 124 -4.52 22.16 2.58
C PRO A 124 -3.53 22.97 1.73
N ASP A 125 -2.34 23.26 2.26
CA ASP A 125 -1.29 24.00 1.54
C ASP A 125 -0.48 23.03 0.67
N ALA A 126 -0.58 23.20 -0.66
CA ALA A 126 0.07 22.34 -1.63
C ALA A 126 1.60 22.53 -1.68
N ASP A 127 2.12 23.72 -1.37
CA ASP A 127 3.55 24.01 -1.36
C ASP A 127 4.22 23.42 -0.12
N TYR A 128 3.59 23.55 1.04
CA TYR A 128 4.02 22.89 2.27
C TYR A 128 4.02 21.36 2.11
N LYS A 129 2.93 20.83 1.54
CA LYS A 129 2.80 19.39 1.26
C LYS A 129 3.93 18.91 0.35
N LYS A 130 4.22 19.64 -0.74
CA LYS A 130 5.33 19.35 -1.64
C LYS A 130 6.67 19.31 -0.91
N ALA A 131 6.98 20.34 -0.15
CA ALA A 131 8.25 20.44 0.59
C ALA A 131 8.43 19.28 1.58
N SER A 132 7.36 18.93 2.28
CA SER A 132 7.38 17.83 3.27
C SER A 132 7.49 16.47 2.59
N MET A 133 6.76 16.21 1.50
CA MET A 133 6.84 14.97 0.75
C MET A 133 8.21 14.79 0.08
N ASP A 134 8.81 15.86 -0.44
CA ASP A 134 10.18 15.82 -0.97
C ASP A 134 11.22 15.49 0.12
N ALA A 135 11.02 16.01 1.34
CA ALA A 135 11.87 15.67 2.48
C ALA A 135 11.75 14.18 2.82
N TYR A 136 10.54 13.66 2.93
CA TYR A 136 10.29 12.24 3.14
C TYR A 136 10.96 11.39 2.04
N ASN A 137 10.76 11.73 0.76
CA ASN A 137 11.32 10.98 -0.36
C ASN A 137 12.86 10.89 -0.31
N ARG A 138 13.53 11.96 0.11
CA ARG A 138 14.98 11.94 0.33
C ARG A 138 15.37 11.05 1.50
N TRP A 139 14.69 11.24 2.63
CA TRP A 139 14.97 10.48 3.84
C TRP A 139 14.75 8.97 3.67
N ILE A 140 13.61 8.55 3.09
CA ILE A 140 13.31 7.12 2.90
C ILE A 140 14.26 6.46 1.89
N SER A 141 14.75 7.22 0.90
CA SER A 141 15.79 6.73 -0.02
C SER A 141 17.09 6.42 0.70
N ASP A 142 17.49 7.29 1.65
CA ASP A 142 18.69 7.08 2.46
C ASP A 142 18.48 5.91 3.43
N TYR A 143 17.34 5.85 4.13
CA TYR A 143 16.98 4.76 5.03
C TYR A 143 17.05 3.39 4.34
N CYS A 144 16.47 3.25 3.16
CA CYS A 144 16.45 2.00 2.40
C CYS A 144 17.77 1.70 1.69
N SER A 145 18.75 2.61 1.73
CA SER A 145 20.05 2.42 1.03
C SER A 145 20.90 1.30 1.64
N VAL A 146 20.63 0.91 2.87
CA VAL A 146 21.32 -0.17 3.60
C VAL A 146 21.12 -1.52 2.88
N ASP A 147 19.90 -1.80 2.45
CA ASP A 147 19.58 -3.00 1.67
C ASP A 147 18.37 -2.74 0.75
N ARG A 148 18.63 -2.32 -0.48
CA ARG A 148 17.59 -1.97 -1.47
C ARG A 148 16.86 -3.17 -2.09
N ASP A 149 17.28 -4.37 -1.79
CA ASP A 149 16.62 -5.61 -2.20
C ASP A 149 15.61 -6.08 -1.15
N ARG A 150 15.77 -5.63 0.09
CA ARG A 150 14.89 -5.98 1.22
C ARG A 150 14.01 -4.82 1.69
N LEU A 151 14.47 -3.58 1.59
CA LEU A 151 13.75 -2.38 2.00
C LEU A 151 13.34 -1.62 0.72
N LEU A 152 12.05 -1.72 0.34
CA LEU A 152 11.53 -1.25 -0.93
C LEU A 152 10.77 0.06 -0.76
N PRO A 153 11.38 1.24 -0.98
CA PRO A 153 10.78 2.53 -0.63
C PRO A 153 9.65 2.92 -1.58
N ILE A 154 8.55 3.42 -1.01
CA ILE A 154 7.47 4.08 -1.71
C ILE A 154 7.60 5.60 -1.55
N ALA A 155 7.60 6.31 -2.67
CA ALA A 155 7.64 7.77 -2.70
C ALA A 155 6.25 8.38 -2.51
N GLN A 156 6.19 9.68 -2.27
CA GLN A 156 4.97 10.49 -2.23
C GLN A 156 5.00 11.63 -3.24
N THR A 157 3.83 12.02 -3.74
CA THR A 157 3.62 13.19 -4.61
C THR A 157 2.41 13.99 -4.17
N PRO A 158 2.44 15.33 -4.17
CA PRO A 158 1.26 16.15 -3.92
C PRO A 158 0.34 16.29 -5.13
N LEU A 159 0.81 15.95 -6.36
CA LEU A 159 0.10 16.10 -7.63
C LEU A 159 -0.51 17.50 -7.83
N ARG A 160 0.31 18.53 -7.91
CA ARG A 160 -0.12 19.92 -8.12
C ARG A 160 -0.45 20.24 -9.58
N SER A 161 0.19 19.54 -10.53
CA SER A 161 -0.13 19.53 -11.96
C SER A 161 0.33 18.22 -12.60
N VAL A 162 -0.11 17.99 -13.83
CA VAL A 162 0.30 16.82 -14.64
C VAL A 162 1.80 16.89 -14.95
N GLU A 163 2.29 18.04 -15.38
CA GLU A 163 3.69 18.25 -15.78
C GLU A 163 4.64 18.10 -14.59
N GLU A 164 4.26 18.65 -13.43
CA GLU A 164 5.05 18.49 -12.22
C GLU A 164 5.06 17.04 -11.75
N GLY A 165 3.90 16.38 -11.77
CA GLY A 165 3.81 14.97 -11.41
C GLY A 165 4.70 14.09 -12.29
N ILE A 166 4.76 14.32 -13.59
CA ILE A 166 5.67 13.59 -14.51
C ILE A 166 7.13 13.81 -14.12
N ALA A 167 7.55 15.06 -13.90
CA ALA A 167 8.91 15.37 -13.48
C ALA A 167 9.27 14.72 -12.13
N GLU A 168 8.31 14.67 -11.19
CA GLU A 168 8.49 13.98 -9.91
C GLU A 168 8.68 12.46 -10.08
N LEU A 169 7.91 11.81 -10.97
CA LEU A 169 8.09 10.38 -11.27
C LEU A 169 9.50 10.08 -11.80
N GLU A 170 10.05 10.94 -12.68
CA GLU A 170 11.41 10.79 -13.21
C GLU A 170 12.46 10.86 -12.08
N VAL A 171 12.33 11.83 -11.18
CA VAL A 171 13.22 11.98 -10.02
C VAL A 171 13.10 10.79 -9.07
N MET A 172 11.88 10.34 -8.77
CA MET A 172 11.64 9.18 -7.92
C MET A 172 12.27 7.92 -8.49
N LYS A 173 12.13 7.69 -9.81
CA LYS A 173 12.76 6.56 -10.49
C LYS A 173 14.28 6.62 -10.41
N ALA A 174 14.87 7.79 -10.65
CA ALA A 174 16.31 7.99 -10.56
C ALA A 174 16.86 7.73 -9.16
N ASN A 175 16.08 8.04 -8.12
CA ASN A 175 16.42 7.82 -6.71
C ASN A 175 16.12 6.39 -6.20
N GLY A 176 15.70 5.48 -7.09
CA GLY A 176 15.49 4.06 -6.76
C GLY A 176 14.19 3.77 -6.01
N MET A 177 13.20 4.66 -6.07
CA MET A 177 11.87 4.37 -5.56
C MET A 177 11.24 3.19 -6.29
N ARG A 178 10.49 2.38 -5.56
CA ARG A 178 9.85 1.16 -6.09
C ARG A 178 8.40 1.39 -6.50
N GLY A 179 7.79 2.47 -6.06
CA GLY A 179 6.43 2.87 -6.40
C GLY A 179 6.11 4.25 -5.84
N VAL A 180 4.87 4.69 -6.01
CA VAL A 180 4.41 6.02 -5.57
C VAL A 180 3.07 5.90 -4.86
N MET A 181 3.01 6.40 -3.64
CA MET A 181 1.75 6.60 -2.92
C MET A 181 1.11 7.90 -3.38
N MET A 182 -0.06 7.76 -3.97
CA MET A 182 -0.87 8.84 -4.50
C MET A 182 -1.70 9.48 -3.39
N PRO A 183 -1.92 10.80 -3.39
CA PRO A 183 -2.92 11.40 -2.51
C PRO A 183 -4.30 10.88 -2.89
N GLY A 184 -5.19 10.73 -1.92
CA GLY A 184 -6.58 10.34 -2.19
C GLY A 184 -7.36 11.36 -3.02
N ASN A 185 -6.91 12.64 -2.96
CA ASN A 185 -7.41 13.73 -3.79
C ASN A 185 -6.22 14.48 -4.38
N PRO A 186 -6.13 14.63 -5.72
CA PRO A 186 -5.07 15.44 -6.33
C PRO A 186 -5.22 16.92 -5.91
N ALA A 187 -4.12 17.69 -5.98
CA ALA A 187 -4.13 19.12 -5.69
C ALA A 187 -4.46 19.97 -6.95
N THR A 188 -5.39 19.47 -7.76
CA THR A 188 -5.89 20.08 -9.00
C THR A 188 -7.38 20.38 -8.87
N ASP A 189 -7.95 21.09 -9.86
CA ASP A 189 -9.39 21.35 -9.99
C ASP A 189 -10.15 20.20 -10.69
N PHE A 190 -9.48 19.12 -11.01
CA PHE A 190 -10.03 17.92 -11.65
C PHE A 190 -9.55 16.65 -10.93
N ASP A 191 -10.37 15.61 -11.00
CA ASP A 191 -10.10 14.34 -10.33
C ASP A 191 -9.41 13.33 -11.26
N TYR A 192 -9.09 12.13 -10.76
CA TYR A 192 -8.31 11.09 -11.42
C TYR A 192 -8.95 10.52 -12.69
N ASP A 193 -10.25 10.67 -12.89
CA ASP A 193 -10.96 10.24 -14.10
C ASP A 193 -10.77 11.16 -15.31
N ASP A 194 -10.30 12.39 -15.09
CA ASP A 194 -10.12 13.39 -16.15
C ASP A 194 -9.02 12.97 -17.13
N PRO A 195 -9.28 12.97 -18.47
CA PRO A 195 -8.28 12.61 -19.48
C PRO A 195 -6.99 13.45 -19.46
N ARG A 196 -7.01 14.62 -18.81
CA ARG A 196 -5.79 15.42 -18.60
C ARG A 196 -4.70 14.66 -17.88
N TRP A 197 -5.04 13.62 -17.08
CA TRP A 197 -4.09 12.74 -16.42
C TRP A 197 -3.46 11.68 -17.33
N ASP A 198 -3.97 11.45 -18.54
CA ASP A 198 -3.45 10.37 -19.40
C ASP A 198 -1.93 10.47 -19.67
N PRO A 199 -1.30 11.66 -19.84
CA PRO A 199 0.16 11.77 -19.95
C PRO A 199 0.90 11.32 -18.67
N PHE A 200 0.34 11.57 -17.48
CA PHE A 200 0.92 11.13 -16.21
C PHE A 200 0.84 9.60 -16.06
N TRP A 201 -0.33 9.01 -16.39
CA TRP A 201 -0.48 7.55 -16.40
C TRP A 201 0.52 6.89 -17.34
N LYS A 202 0.70 7.47 -18.54
CA LYS A 202 1.68 6.99 -19.49
C LYS A 202 3.11 7.08 -18.95
N ALA A 203 3.49 8.17 -18.31
CA ALA A 203 4.81 8.32 -17.71
C ALA A 203 5.07 7.27 -16.61
N ALA A 204 4.09 7.02 -15.74
CA ALA A 204 4.20 5.98 -14.71
C ALA A 204 4.39 4.58 -15.32
N ILE A 205 3.66 4.26 -16.40
CA ILE A 205 3.81 3.01 -17.15
C ILE A 205 5.22 2.90 -17.76
N ASP A 206 5.68 3.92 -18.47
CA ASP A 206 6.95 3.92 -19.17
C ASP A 206 8.14 3.80 -18.18
N LEU A 207 8.03 4.45 -17.02
CA LEU A 207 9.01 4.39 -15.93
C LEU A 207 8.90 3.12 -15.10
N LYS A 208 7.85 2.31 -15.30
CA LYS A 208 7.55 1.13 -14.49
C LYS A 208 7.51 1.48 -12.99
N LEU A 209 6.77 2.49 -12.64
CA LEU A 209 6.48 2.90 -11.27
C LEU A 209 5.02 2.60 -10.96
N PRO A 210 4.71 1.59 -10.16
CA PRO A 210 3.36 1.32 -9.71
C PRO A 210 2.82 2.49 -8.88
N LEU A 211 1.56 2.81 -9.11
CA LEU A 211 0.83 3.84 -8.39
C LEU A 211 -0.10 3.18 -7.37
N SER A 212 -0.10 3.69 -6.15
CA SER A 212 -0.87 3.09 -5.07
C SER A 212 -1.70 4.13 -4.32
N TRP A 213 -2.90 3.74 -3.91
CA TRP A 213 -3.75 4.54 -3.02
C TRP A 213 -3.89 3.81 -1.70
N HIS A 214 -3.35 4.43 -0.67
CA HIS A 214 -3.39 3.93 0.69
C HIS A 214 -4.62 4.47 1.43
N ILE A 215 -5.13 3.74 2.42
CA ILE A 215 -6.15 4.30 3.31
C ILE A 215 -5.65 5.61 3.94
N LEU A 216 -6.55 6.40 4.50
CA LEU A 216 -6.27 7.68 5.19
C LEU A 216 -5.72 8.81 4.31
N THR A 217 -5.41 8.57 3.03
CA THR A 217 -4.86 9.61 2.13
C THR A 217 -5.91 10.53 1.53
N ALA A 218 -7.19 10.19 1.60
CA ALA A 218 -8.30 11.03 1.10
C ALA A 218 -8.91 11.91 2.21
N LYS A 219 -9.32 13.13 1.85
CA LYS A 219 -9.88 14.14 2.77
C LYS A 219 -11.12 13.68 3.53
N GLU A 220 -11.94 12.83 2.94
CA GLU A 220 -13.17 12.31 3.53
C GLU A 220 -12.97 11.00 4.27
N SER A 221 -11.76 10.44 4.23
CA SER A 221 -11.44 9.24 4.98
C SER A 221 -11.62 9.46 6.46
N GLY A 222 -12.44 8.63 7.08
CA GLY A 222 -12.50 8.57 8.53
C GLY A 222 -13.29 9.68 9.22
N LYS A 223 -14.27 10.35 8.55
CA LYS A 223 -15.29 11.07 9.30
C LYS A 223 -16.25 10.07 9.93
N PRO A 224 -16.03 9.66 11.21
CA PRO A 224 -16.83 8.60 11.81
C PRO A 224 -18.24 9.12 12.09
N ARG A 225 -19.23 8.27 11.85
CA ARG A 225 -20.60 8.48 12.32
C ARG A 225 -20.86 7.50 13.46
N GLY A 226 -21.29 8.03 14.62
CA GLY A 226 -21.59 7.21 15.79
C GLY A 226 -20.35 6.81 16.61
N PRO A 227 -20.29 5.62 17.18
CA PRO A 227 -19.21 5.16 18.04
C PRO A 227 -17.83 5.22 17.35
N LYS A 228 -16.78 5.51 18.12
CA LYS A 228 -15.40 5.67 17.59
C LYS A 228 -14.94 4.44 16.79
N ALA A 229 -15.27 3.23 17.23
CA ALA A 229 -14.88 2.01 16.51
C ALA A 229 -15.44 1.93 15.08
N ASN A 230 -16.56 2.63 14.75
CA ASN A 230 -17.09 2.66 13.39
C ASN A 230 -16.17 3.44 12.42
N SER A 231 -15.22 4.22 12.92
CA SER A 231 -14.24 4.90 12.05
C SER A 231 -13.40 3.91 11.26
N PHE A 232 -13.04 2.76 11.84
CA PHE A 232 -12.30 1.70 11.13
C PHE A 232 -13.06 1.17 9.91
N MET A 233 -14.40 1.13 9.95
CA MET A 233 -15.23 0.76 8.80
C MET A 233 -15.32 1.85 7.73
N THR A 234 -14.99 3.08 8.06
CA THR A 234 -15.08 4.22 7.12
C THR A 234 -13.80 4.48 6.34
N ILE A 235 -12.64 4.02 6.86
CA ILE A 235 -11.33 4.28 6.23
C ILE A 235 -11.24 3.65 4.83
N ILE A 236 -11.72 2.44 4.66
CA ILE A 236 -11.64 1.72 3.38
C ILE A 236 -12.55 2.31 2.29
N ARG A 237 -13.57 3.09 2.65
CA ARG A 237 -14.55 3.64 1.68
C ARG A 237 -13.91 4.58 0.68
N ALA A 238 -12.93 5.37 1.10
CA ALA A 238 -12.26 6.28 0.19
C ALA A 238 -11.48 5.52 -0.91
N ASN A 239 -10.86 4.40 -0.56
CA ASN A 239 -10.18 3.55 -1.53
C ASN A 239 -11.19 2.91 -2.50
N GLN A 240 -12.36 2.47 -2.01
CA GLN A 240 -13.43 1.99 -2.88
C GLN A 240 -13.89 3.07 -3.86
N ASP A 241 -14.09 4.31 -3.40
CA ASP A 241 -14.51 5.43 -4.24
C ASP A 241 -13.45 5.75 -5.31
N ILE A 242 -12.17 5.76 -4.94
CA ILE A 242 -11.06 5.98 -5.89
C ILE A 242 -11.01 4.88 -6.95
N MET A 243 -11.09 3.61 -6.54
CA MET A 243 -11.11 2.49 -7.50
C MET A 243 -12.33 2.57 -8.43
N GLY A 244 -13.48 2.98 -7.90
CA GLY A 244 -14.68 3.27 -8.66
C GLY A 244 -14.48 4.41 -9.68
N THR A 245 -13.85 5.51 -9.27
CA THR A 245 -13.52 6.66 -10.11
C THR A 245 -12.63 6.24 -11.28
N LEU A 246 -11.56 5.48 -11.03
CA LEU A 246 -10.66 5.01 -12.08
C LEU A 246 -11.37 4.08 -13.09
N VAL A 247 -12.22 3.17 -12.62
CA VAL A 247 -12.93 2.23 -13.47
C VAL A 247 -14.02 2.94 -14.28
N PHE A 248 -14.95 3.61 -13.60
CA PHE A 248 -16.10 4.25 -14.28
C PHE A 248 -15.71 5.47 -15.11
N GLY A 249 -14.62 6.17 -14.73
CA GLY A 249 -14.03 7.27 -15.48
C GLY A 249 -13.26 6.83 -16.72
N GLY A 250 -13.20 5.50 -17.01
CA GLY A 250 -12.57 4.97 -18.22
C GLY A 250 -11.05 5.12 -18.26
N VAL A 251 -10.39 5.29 -17.11
CA VAL A 251 -8.94 5.46 -17.05
C VAL A 251 -8.23 4.23 -17.62
N PHE A 252 -8.68 3.03 -17.26
CA PHE A 252 -8.08 1.78 -17.75
C PHE A 252 -8.46 1.48 -19.22
N GLU A 253 -9.60 2.00 -19.70
CA GLU A 253 -9.97 1.95 -21.12
C GLU A 253 -8.96 2.72 -21.96
N ARG A 254 -8.61 3.95 -21.53
CA ARG A 254 -7.64 4.81 -22.21
C ARG A 254 -6.19 4.37 -21.99
N ASN A 255 -5.91 3.72 -20.85
CA ASN A 255 -4.55 3.33 -20.42
C ASN A 255 -4.49 1.82 -20.11
N PRO A 256 -4.56 0.92 -21.10
CA PRO A 256 -4.73 -0.53 -20.90
C PRO A 256 -3.53 -1.21 -20.21
N ASN A 257 -2.38 -0.55 -20.17
CA ASN A 257 -1.19 -1.06 -19.48
C ASN A 257 -1.03 -0.52 -18.05
N LEU A 258 -1.91 0.40 -17.61
CA LEU A 258 -1.86 0.92 -16.26
C LEU A 258 -2.23 -0.18 -15.24
N ARG A 259 -1.44 -0.28 -14.18
CA ARG A 259 -1.71 -1.14 -13.02
C ARG A 259 -1.61 -0.30 -11.76
N VAL A 260 -2.55 -0.49 -10.84
CA VAL A 260 -2.62 0.29 -9.61
C VAL A 260 -2.81 -0.63 -8.41
N VAL A 261 -2.50 -0.12 -7.23
CA VAL A 261 -2.62 -0.86 -5.97
C VAL A 261 -3.58 -0.12 -5.04
N CYS A 262 -4.60 -0.83 -4.57
CA CYS A 262 -5.48 -0.44 -3.48
C CYS A 262 -4.86 -0.98 -2.19
N VAL A 263 -4.37 -0.11 -1.31
CA VAL A 263 -3.48 -0.48 -0.22
C VAL A 263 -4.20 -0.37 1.12
N GLU A 264 -3.98 -1.37 1.99
CA GLU A 264 -4.51 -1.48 3.37
C GLU A 264 -6.04 -1.39 3.47
N ALA A 265 -6.73 -1.81 2.42
CA ALA A 265 -8.19 -1.81 2.40
C ALA A 265 -8.79 -3.22 2.54
N ASP A 266 -7.97 -4.23 2.77
CA ASP A 266 -8.32 -5.64 2.66
C ASP A 266 -8.88 -6.04 1.29
N ALA A 267 -9.23 -7.30 1.10
CA ALA A 267 -9.69 -7.83 -0.18
C ALA A 267 -11.02 -8.60 -0.09
N GLY A 268 -11.48 -8.95 1.12
CA GLY A 268 -12.72 -9.69 1.31
C GLY A 268 -13.98 -8.99 0.77
N TRP A 269 -13.95 -7.67 0.63
CA TRP A 269 -15.04 -6.86 0.06
C TRP A 269 -15.07 -6.85 -1.47
N VAL A 270 -13.96 -7.16 -2.15
CA VAL A 270 -13.78 -7.01 -3.60
C VAL A 270 -14.82 -7.77 -4.43
N PRO A 271 -15.17 -9.04 -4.15
CA PRO A 271 -16.17 -9.76 -4.92
C PRO A 271 -17.54 -9.07 -4.93
N HIS A 272 -17.99 -8.59 -3.77
CA HIS A 272 -19.26 -7.87 -3.67
C HIS A 272 -19.21 -6.53 -4.39
N TYR A 273 -18.10 -5.79 -4.28
CA TYR A 273 -17.92 -4.51 -4.93
C TYR A 273 -17.96 -4.65 -6.46
N MET A 274 -17.22 -5.61 -7.03
CA MET A 274 -17.25 -5.92 -8.46
C MET A 274 -18.66 -6.28 -8.96
N TYR A 275 -19.37 -7.11 -8.20
CA TYR A 275 -20.77 -7.42 -8.51
C TYR A 275 -21.63 -6.15 -8.53
N ARG A 276 -21.48 -5.26 -7.56
CA ARG A 276 -22.24 -4.01 -7.48
C ARG A 276 -21.92 -3.06 -8.63
N MET A 277 -20.64 -2.97 -9.01
CA MET A 277 -20.20 -2.17 -10.16
C MET A 277 -20.88 -2.63 -11.45
N ASP A 278 -20.85 -3.93 -11.75
CA ASP A 278 -21.49 -4.50 -12.94
C ASP A 278 -23.00 -4.32 -12.92
N HIS A 279 -23.63 -4.52 -11.77
CA HIS A 279 -25.07 -4.33 -11.62
C HIS A 279 -25.46 -2.88 -11.90
N ALA A 280 -24.75 -1.92 -11.29
CA ALA A 280 -24.98 -0.50 -11.50
C ALA A 280 -24.80 -0.12 -12.97
N TYR A 281 -23.70 -0.54 -13.60
CA TYR A 281 -23.41 -0.26 -15.00
C TYR A 281 -24.48 -0.82 -15.95
N LYS A 282 -24.85 -2.10 -15.78
CA LYS A 282 -25.90 -2.74 -16.61
C LYS A 282 -27.25 -2.04 -16.52
N ARG A 283 -27.59 -1.51 -15.35
CA ARG A 283 -28.89 -0.86 -15.10
C ARG A 283 -28.93 0.61 -15.50
N HIS A 284 -27.79 1.33 -15.36
CA HIS A 284 -27.79 2.80 -15.40
C HIS A 284 -26.92 3.42 -16.49
N ARG A 285 -26.11 2.64 -17.24
CA ARG A 285 -25.21 3.19 -18.28
C ARG A 285 -25.90 4.07 -19.30
N TYR A 286 -27.18 3.84 -19.56
CA TYR A 286 -27.97 4.61 -20.53
C TYR A 286 -28.28 6.05 -20.08
N TRP A 287 -28.00 6.37 -18.83
CA TRP A 287 -28.12 7.72 -18.27
C TRP A 287 -26.79 8.46 -18.24
N LEU A 288 -25.70 7.76 -18.56
CA LEU A 288 -24.38 8.36 -18.59
C LEU A 288 -24.28 9.34 -19.77
N PRO A 289 -23.49 10.41 -19.64
CA PRO A 289 -23.15 11.25 -20.78
C PRO A 289 -22.51 10.45 -21.90
N PRO A 290 -22.75 10.82 -23.18
CA PRO A 290 -22.09 10.18 -24.30
C PRO A 290 -20.56 10.19 -24.15
N GLY A 291 -19.90 9.07 -24.45
CA GLY A 291 -18.45 8.93 -24.36
C GLY A 291 -17.95 8.41 -23.02
N GLN A 292 -18.85 8.07 -22.09
CA GLN A 292 -18.54 7.40 -20.83
C GLN A 292 -18.86 5.90 -20.86
N GLU A 293 -19.14 5.36 -22.04
CA GLU A 293 -19.37 3.93 -22.21
C GLU A 293 -18.04 3.16 -22.10
N LEU A 294 -18.06 2.08 -21.35
CA LEU A 294 -16.95 1.15 -21.24
C LEU A 294 -17.11 0.00 -22.23
N SER A 295 -16.03 -0.46 -22.86
CA SER A 295 -16.06 -1.59 -23.79
C SER A 295 -16.22 -2.94 -23.10
N LYS A 296 -15.84 -3.03 -21.81
CA LYS A 296 -15.95 -4.20 -20.96
C LYS A 296 -16.83 -3.90 -19.74
N LEU A 297 -17.18 -4.93 -18.97
CA LEU A 297 -17.83 -4.74 -17.67
C LEU A 297 -16.84 -4.14 -16.65
N PRO A 298 -17.30 -3.29 -15.71
CA PRO A 298 -16.46 -2.73 -14.66
C PRO A 298 -15.62 -3.75 -13.90
N SER A 299 -16.19 -4.92 -13.62
CA SER A 299 -15.46 -6.00 -12.92
C SER A 299 -14.29 -6.57 -13.72
N GLU A 300 -14.33 -6.50 -15.07
CA GLU A 300 -13.23 -6.96 -15.92
C GLU A 300 -12.03 -6.03 -15.80
N TYR A 301 -12.25 -4.69 -15.78
CA TYR A 301 -11.18 -3.72 -15.50
C TYR A 301 -10.61 -3.89 -14.10
N PHE A 302 -11.47 -4.05 -13.10
CA PHE A 302 -11.02 -4.27 -11.73
C PHE A 302 -10.09 -5.50 -11.64
N ARG A 303 -10.52 -6.62 -12.19
CA ARG A 303 -9.73 -7.88 -12.22
C ARG A 303 -8.42 -7.76 -12.97
N GLU A 304 -8.36 -6.95 -13.99
CA GLU A 304 -7.17 -6.83 -14.85
C GLU A 304 -6.16 -5.83 -14.28
N HIS A 305 -6.62 -4.70 -13.73
CA HIS A 305 -5.80 -3.53 -13.48
C HIS A 305 -5.51 -3.25 -12.01
N ILE A 306 -6.36 -3.73 -11.08
CA ILE A 306 -6.28 -3.33 -9.68
C ILE A 306 -5.73 -4.48 -8.83
N TYR A 307 -4.59 -4.22 -8.17
CA TYR A 307 -4.07 -5.04 -7.10
C TYR A 307 -4.65 -4.57 -5.77
N THR A 308 -4.86 -5.49 -4.83
CA THR A 308 -5.30 -5.16 -3.46
C THR A 308 -4.34 -5.78 -2.46
N THR A 309 -3.87 -4.99 -1.49
CA THR A 309 -3.17 -5.56 -0.34
C THR A 309 -4.17 -5.96 0.74
N PHE A 310 -3.84 -6.99 1.48
CA PHE A 310 -4.63 -7.48 2.62
C PHE A 310 -3.69 -8.06 3.68
N GLN A 311 -4.12 -8.02 4.93
CA GLN A 311 -3.36 -8.46 6.09
C GLN A 311 -3.95 -9.77 6.67
N ASP A 312 -4.60 -9.69 7.81
CA ASP A 312 -5.33 -10.80 8.46
C ASP A 312 -6.76 -10.92 7.90
N ASP A 313 -6.89 -10.98 6.59
CA ASP A 313 -8.18 -11.11 5.88
C ASP A 313 -8.42 -12.55 5.43
N TRP A 314 -8.83 -13.42 6.36
CA TRP A 314 -9.16 -14.81 6.05
C TRP A 314 -10.27 -14.95 4.97
N ILE A 315 -11.12 -13.92 4.81
CA ILE A 315 -12.17 -13.92 3.78
C ILE A 315 -11.55 -13.83 2.39
N ALA A 316 -10.48 -13.06 2.19
CA ALA A 316 -9.76 -12.99 0.93
C ALA A 316 -9.35 -14.38 0.43
N PHE A 317 -8.84 -15.23 1.34
CA PHE A 317 -8.47 -16.62 1.01
C PHE A 317 -9.69 -17.50 0.67
N LYS A 318 -10.85 -17.26 1.27
CA LYS A 318 -12.08 -18.01 0.96
C LYS A 318 -12.73 -17.58 -0.35
N MET A 319 -12.49 -16.34 -0.80
CA MET A 319 -13.15 -15.74 -1.95
C MET A 319 -12.27 -15.73 -3.21
N VAL A 320 -11.18 -16.47 -3.22
CA VAL A 320 -10.20 -16.47 -4.33
C VAL A 320 -10.80 -16.84 -5.69
N GLU A 321 -11.85 -17.66 -5.71
CA GLU A 321 -12.55 -18.06 -6.94
C GLU A 321 -13.34 -16.90 -7.56
N HIS A 322 -13.63 -15.87 -6.78
CA HIS A 322 -14.46 -14.72 -7.17
C HIS A 322 -13.66 -13.47 -7.52
N VAL A 323 -12.33 -13.53 -7.35
CA VAL A 323 -11.39 -12.45 -7.67
C VAL A 323 -10.30 -12.94 -8.64
N ASN A 324 -9.47 -12.03 -9.14
CA ASN A 324 -8.24 -12.41 -9.79
C ASN A 324 -7.16 -12.61 -8.72
N HIS A 325 -6.85 -13.85 -8.38
CA HIS A 325 -5.88 -14.16 -7.32
C HIS A 325 -4.45 -13.64 -7.62
N GLU A 326 -4.12 -13.40 -8.89
CA GLU A 326 -2.83 -12.79 -9.27
C GLU A 326 -2.76 -11.29 -8.95
N ARG A 327 -3.85 -10.71 -8.46
CA ARG A 327 -3.96 -9.31 -8.06
C ARG A 327 -4.13 -9.13 -6.55
N LEU A 328 -4.01 -10.21 -5.78
CA LEU A 328 -4.03 -10.18 -4.33
C LEU A 328 -2.61 -10.21 -3.78
N LEU A 329 -2.27 -9.29 -2.93
CA LEU A 329 -0.95 -9.10 -2.34
C LEU A 329 -1.07 -9.14 -0.81
N TRP A 330 -0.42 -10.12 -0.19
CA TRP A 330 -0.35 -10.16 1.26
C TRP A 330 0.59 -9.10 1.82
N ALA A 331 0.30 -8.63 3.04
CA ALA A 331 1.03 -7.61 3.77
C ALA A 331 1.07 -7.91 5.27
N ASN A 332 2.13 -7.48 5.96
CA ASN A 332 2.23 -7.61 7.41
C ASN A 332 1.95 -6.32 8.17
N ASP A 333 1.85 -5.18 7.49
CA ASP A 333 1.62 -3.85 8.08
C ASP A 333 2.60 -3.48 9.20
N PHE A 334 3.80 -4.04 9.20
CA PHE A 334 4.81 -3.72 10.21
C PHE A 334 5.29 -2.26 10.06
N PRO A 335 5.42 -1.44 11.13
CA PRO A 335 5.36 -1.79 12.56
C PRO A 335 4.08 -1.33 13.26
N HIS A 336 2.98 -1.16 12.55
CA HIS A 336 1.72 -0.68 13.11
C HIS A 336 1.12 -1.63 14.16
N SER A 337 0.17 -1.13 14.95
CA SER A 337 -0.55 -1.90 15.96
C SER A 337 -1.44 -3.01 15.38
N ASP A 338 -1.76 -2.95 14.09
CA ASP A 338 -2.58 -3.93 13.36
C ASP A 338 -1.73 -4.97 12.61
N SER A 339 -0.40 -4.96 12.82
CA SER A 339 0.57 -5.84 12.16
C SER A 339 0.37 -7.31 12.50
N THR A 340 0.60 -8.17 11.51
CA THR A 340 0.67 -9.63 11.72
C THR A 340 2.02 -10.11 12.29
N TRP A 341 3.02 -9.23 12.42
CA TRP A 341 4.31 -9.52 13.02
C TRP A 341 4.17 -9.83 14.53
N PRO A 342 4.86 -10.81 15.10
CA PRO A 342 5.82 -11.72 14.48
C PRO A 342 5.21 -13.09 14.13
N TRP A 343 3.91 -13.16 13.85
CA TRP A 343 3.16 -14.41 13.60
C TRP A 343 2.71 -14.55 12.14
N SER A 344 3.33 -13.81 11.21
CA SER A 344 2.91 -13.80 9.80
C SER A 344 2.92 -15.18 9.15
N GLN A 345 3.91 -16.03 9.50
CA GLN A 345 3.99 -17.39 8.95
C GLN A 345 2.83 -18.27 9.41
N GLU A 346 2.54 -18.27 10.71
CA GLU A 346 1.47 -19.07 11.31
C GLU A 346 0.11 -18.64 10.76
N MET A 347 -0.13 -17.34 10.62
CA MET A 347 -1.36 -16.80 10.05
C MET A 347 -1.53 -17.18 8.58
N LEU A 348 -0.47 -17.05 7.77
CA LEU A 348 -0.49 -17.47 6.36
C LEU A 348 -0.74 -18.98 6.21
N ASP A 349 -0.12 -19.81 7.05
CA ASP A 349 -0.33 -21.25 7.05
C ASP A 349 -1.77 -21.62 7.40
N GLU A 350 -2.37 -20.96 8.38
CA GLU A 350 -3.76 -21.18 8.79
C GLU A 350 -4.74 -20.77 7.68
N HIS A 351 -4.62 -19.55 7.17
CA HIS A 351 -5.57 -19.00 6.20
C HIS A 351 -5.45 -19.65 4.83
N ALA A 352 -4.22 -19.99 4.40
CA ALA A 352 -3.95 -20.59 3.10
C ALA A 352 -4.12 -22.14 3.08
N ALA A 353 -4.36 -22.78 4.22
CA ALA A 353 -4.40 -24.26 4.36
C ALA A 353 -5.35 -24.96 3.36
N SER A 354 -6.42 -24.28 2.95
CA SER A 354 -7.39 -24.83 1.99
C SER A 354 -7.04 -24.58 0.52
N LEU A 355 -5.98 -23.82 0.25
CA LEU A 355 -5.58 -23.47 -1.11
C LEU A 355 -4.63 -24.51 -1.71
N THR A 356 -4.61 -24.60 -3.05
CA THR A 356 -3.58 -25.36 -3.74
C THR A 356 -2.22 -24.68 -3.60
N VAL A 357 -1.14 -25.47 -3.62
CA VAL A 357 0.24 -24.95 -3.52
C VAL A 357 0.54 -23.82 -4.53
N CYS A 358 -0.03 -23.87 -5.73
CA CYS A 358 0.15 -22.83 -6.74
C CYS A 358 -0.50 -21.50 -6.30
N ARG A 359 -1.70 -21.54 -5.72
CA ARG A 359 -2.41 -20.37 -5.22
C ARG A 359 -1.75 -19.80 -3.97
N GLN A 360 -1.34 -20.64 -3.03
CA GLN A 360 -0.58 -20.22 -1.86
C GLN A 360 0.63 -19.37 -2.25
N ARG A 361 1.36 -19.76 -3.31
CA ARG A 361 2.52 -19.04 -3.83
C ARG A 361 2.20 -17.65 -4.35
N THR A 362 1.08 -17.48 -5.03
CA THR A 362 0.68 -16.19 -5.59
C THR A 362 0.41 -15.17 -4.47
N TYR A 363 -0.23 -15.59 -3.37
CA TYR A 363 -0.56 -14.69 -2.27
C TYR A 363 0.63 -14.16 -1.50
N CYS A 364 1.67 -14.96 -1.37
CA CYS A 364 2.86 -14.58 -0.62
C CYS A 364 3.88 -13.78 -1.45
N ALA A 365 3.51 -13.31 -2.65
CA ALA A 365 4.43 -12.69 -3.62
C ALA A 365 5.70 -13.54 -3.84
N THR A 366 5.53 -14.89 -3.85
CA THR A 366 6.63 -15.84 -3.78
C THR A 366 7.15 -16.20 -5.15
N THR A 367 8.44 -16.12 -5.33
CA THR A 367 9.17 -16.58 -6.50
C THR A 367 9.95 -17.86 -6.16
N ARG A 368 9.73 -18.94 -6.90
CA ARG A 368 10.44 -20.20 -6.69
C ARG A 368 11.56 -20.43 -7.69
N LEU A 369 12.65 -20.97 -7.17
CA LEU A 369 13.58 -21.80 -7.90
C LEU A 369 13.44 -23.25 -7.47
N SER A 370 13.02 -24.12 -8.35
CA SER A 370 13.31 -25.55 -8.26
C SER A 370 13.37 -26.18 -9.65
N SER A 371 14.25 -27.15 -9.77
CA SER A 371 14.67 -27.86 -10.96
C SER A 371 13.65 -28.87 -11.55
N THR A 372 12.37 -28.78 -11.23
CA THR A 372 11.34 -29.63 -11.79
C THR A 372 10.47 -28.86 -12.78
N LYS A 373 10.41 -29.34 -14.02
CA LYS A 373 9.62 -28.82 -15.12
C LYS A 373 8.15 -28.66 -14.72
N LEU A 374 7.68 -27.43 -14.66
CA LEU A 374 6.27 -27.09 -14.47
C LEU A 374 5.64 -26.82 -15.84
N THR A 375 4.58 -27.56 -16.15
CA THR A 375 3.95 -27.61 -17.48
C THR A 375 2.76 -26.64 -17.66
N SER A 376 2.59 -25.63 -16.80
CA SER A 376 1.53 -24.63 -16.92
C SER A 376 2.10 -23.23 -17.19
N PRO A 377 1.46 -22.42 -18.06
CA PRO A 377 1.89 -21.04 -18.36
C PRO A 377 2.00 -20.16 -17.12
N LEU A 378 1.16 -20.36 -16.08
CA LEU A 378 1.14 -19.63 -14.83
C LEU A 378 2.39 -19.83 -13.96
N CYS A 379 3.06 -20.99 -14.11
CA CYS A 379 4.30 -21.28 -13.39
C CYS A 379 5.55 -20.74 -14.08
N GLN A 380 5.49 -20.42 -15.39
CA GLN A 380 6.62 -19.86 -16.13
C GLN A 380 6.94 -18.42 -15.74
N TRP A 381 5.94 -17.63 -15.32
CA TRP A 381 6.13 -16.25 -14.86
C TRP A 381 6.90 -16.16 -13.54
N ALA A 382 6.72 -17.15 -12.65
CA ALA A 382 7.48 -17.23 -11.41
C ALA A 382 8.98 -17.52 -11.64
N GLU A 383 9.34 -18.26 -12.69
CA GLU A 383 10.74 -18.53 -13.04
C GLU A 383 11.45 -17.34 -13.71
N ILE A 384 10.71 -16.49 -14.44
CA ILE A 384 11.27 -15.31 -15.12
C ILE A 384 11.61 -14.20 -14.13
N ALA A 385 10.80 -14.00 -13.12
CA ALA A 385 11.01 -12.95 -12.13
C ALA A 385 12.29 -13.15 -11.30
N TRP A 386 12.67 -14.41 -11.03
CA TRP A 386 13.84 -14.70 -10.19
C TRP A 386 15.18 -14.73 -10.95
N ARG A 387 15.21 -15.07 -12.23
CA ARG A 387 16.46 -15.18 -13.00
C ARG A 387 17.19 -13.85 -13.18
N ARG A 388 16.54 -12.70 -12.83
CA ARG A 388 17.12 -11.38 -12.90
C ARG A 388 16.87 -10.63 -11.59
N GLN A 389 17.70 -10.93 -10.61
CA GLN A 389 17.75 -10.22 -9.33
C GLN A 389 17.92 -8.70 -9.48
N SER A 390 18.28 -8.22 -10.69
CA SER A 390 18.34 -6.80 -11.09
C SER A 390 17.02 -6.23 -11.62
N ASP A 391 15.96 -7.05 -11.82
CA ASP A 391 14.73 -6.64 -12.52
C ASP A 391 13.46 -6.80 -11.67
N TRP A 392 13.49 -6.41 -10.39
CA TRP A 392 12.30 -6.29 -9.53
C TRP A 392 11.20 -5.40 -10.11
N ASN A 393 11.48 -4.77 -11.24
CA ASN A 393 10.52 -3.99 -12.03
C ASN A 393 9.40 -4.84 -12.69
N TYR A 394 9.42 -6.17 -12.59
CA TYR A 394 8.45 -7.05 -13.24
C TYR A 394 7.34 -7.60 -12.32
N LEU A 395 7.40 -7.36 -11.00
CA LEU A 395 6.28 -7.69 -10.11
C LEU A 395 5.03 -6.83 -10.39
N TRP A 396 5.19 -5.76 -11.19
CA TRP A 396 4.16 -4.78 -11.49
C TRP A 396 3.85 -4.66 -13.00
N VAL A 397 4.23 -5.64 -13.83
CA VAL A 397 3.91 -5.64 -15.27
C VAL A 397 2.92 -6.74 -15.63
#